data_9041b25e68bb623d28137f76fe244e42
#
_entry.id   9041b25e68bb623d28137f76fe244e42
#
_cell.length_a   1.000
_cell.length_b   1.000
_cell.length_c   1.000
_cell.angle_alpha   90.00
_cell.angle_beta   90.00
_cell.angle_gamma   90.00
#
_symmetry.space_group_name_H-M   'P 1'
#
loop_
_entity.id
_entity.type
_entity.pdbx_description
1 polymer ?
#
loop_
_entity_poly.entity_id
_entity_poly.type
_entity_poly.pdbx_seq_one_letter_code
_entity_poly.pdbx_strand_id
1 'polypeptide(L)'
;MTETALLTLETVAKYLKEREVQLDMEENNGQRFIRMGWRFEMGDAAVLVSVNDGPNNTSRLEVTCVTQKTYVARKTEIMGILNERNRERAFARSIDADGNVWLEYVGFYPTLAEMPQETFDTLFGGVLMHFQDDYAFLEGVQIIQPQPQA
;
A
#
# COMPACT_ATOMS: atom_id res chain seq x y z
N MET A 1 -21.90 -15.67 -12.71
CA MET A 1 -21.46 -16.17 -11.42
C MET A 1 -19.99 -15.86 -11.24
N THR A 2 -19.68 -15.05 -10.25
CA THR A 2 -18.30 -14.66 -10.02
C THR A 2 -17.59 -15.78 -9.27
N GLU A 3 -16.59 -16.34 -9.88
CA GLU A 3 -15.81 -17.37 -9.23
C GLU A 3 -14.94 -16.74 -8.14
N THR A 4 -15.11 -17.19 -6.92
CA THR A 4 -14.29 -16.70 -5.80
C THR A 4 -12.99 -17.46 -5.78
N ALA A 5 -11.88 -16.75 -5.84
CA ALA A 5 -10.56 -17.34 -5.80
C ALA A 5 -9.95 -17.25 -4.41
N LEU A 6 -9.05 -18.16 -4.13
CA LEU A 6 -8.35 -18.19 -2.84
C LEU A 6 -7.30 -17.08 -2.79
N LEU A 7 -7.00 -16.61 -1.60
CA LEU A 7 -5.98 -15.58 -1.41
C LEU A 7 -4.59 -16.16 -1.71
N THR A 8 -4.11 -15.87 -2.91
CA THR A 8 -2.77 -16.21 -3.37
C THR A 8 -2.21 -15.04 -4.15
N LEU A 9 -0.90 -15.02 -4.35
CA LEU A 9 -0.29 -13.96 -5.14
C LEU A 9 -0.79 -13.98 -6.58
N GLU A 10 -1.02 -15.17 -7.13
CA GLU A 10 -1.54 -15.34 -8.49
C GLU A 10 -2.94 -14.76 -8.63
N THR A 11 -3.78 -14.98 -7.63
CA THR A 11 -5.14 -14.42 -7.60
C THR A 11 -5.10 -12.89 -7.58
N VAL A 12 -4.24 -12.33 -6.74
CA VAL A 12 -4.08 -10.87 -6.64
C VAL A 12 -3.57 -10.31 -7.97
N ALA A 13 -2.58 -10.95 -8.57
CA ALA A 13 -2.05 -10.53 -9.87
C ALA A 13 -3.13 -10.54 -10.93
N LYS A 14 -3.98 -11.56 -10.93
CA LYS A 14 -5.10 -11.66 -11.88
C LYS A 14 -6.06 -10.49 -11.72
N TYR A 15 -6.44 -10.17 -10.48
CA TYR A 15 -7.35 -9.06 -10.21
C TYR A 15 -6.79 -7.73 -10.69
N LEU A 16 -5.50 -7.50 -10.46
CA LEU A 16 -4.84 -6.27 -10.89
C LEU A 16 -4.77 -6.19 -12.41
N LYS A 17 -4.46 -7.29 -13.08
CA LYS A 17 -4.41 -7.33 -14.55
C LYS A 17 -5.78 -7.07 -15.17
N GLU A 18 -6.84 -7.55 -14.57
CA GLU A 18 -8.19 -7.30 -15.04
C GLU A 18 -8.57 -5.82 -14.97
N ARG A 19 -7.89 -5.07 -14.11
CA ARG A 19 -8.05 -3.61 -14.03
C ARG A 19 -7.04 -2.87 -14.90
N GLU A 20 -6.37 -3.59 -15.78
CA GLU A 20 -5.41 -3.02 -16.72
C GLU A 20 -4.19 -2.39 -16.03
N VAL A 21 -3.88 -2.85 -14.83
CA VAL A 21 -2.68 -2.41 -14.11
C VAL A 21 -1.47 -3.15 -14.68
N GLN A 22 -0.45 -2.41 -15.07
CA GLN A 22 0.80 -3.01 -15.48
C GLN A 22 1.61 -3.36 -14.25
N LEU A 23 2.03 -4.61 -14.17
CA LEU A 23 2.75 -5.10 -13.01
C LEU A 23 3.87 -6.05 -13.41
N ASP A 24 4.85 -6.17 -12.54
CA ASP A 24 5.93 -7.14 -12.67
C ASP A 24 5.87 -8.08 -11.48
N MET A 25 6.14 -9.36 -11.75
CA MET A 25 6.31 -10.36 -10.69
C MET A 25 7.80 -10.45 -10.42
N GLU A 26 8.20 -10.18 -9.18
CA GLU A 26 9.60 -10.20 -8.80
C GLU A 26 9.84 -11.19 -7.66
N GLU A 27 11.08 -11.57 -7.48
CA GLU A 27 11.48 -12.46 -6.40
C GLU A 27 12.72 -11.91 -5.73
N ASN A 28 12.73 -11.89 -4.40
CA ASN A 28 13.86 -11.44 -3.62
C ASN A 28 14.00 -12.34 -2.39
N ASN A 29 15.15 -12.96 -2.24
CA ASN A 29 15.43 -13.87 -1.12
C ASN A 29 14.38 -15.00 -0.99
N GLY A 30 13.94 -15.54 -2.12
CA GLY A 30 12.96 -16.61 -2.14
C GLY A 30 11.52 -16.15 -1.95
N GLN A 31 11.28 -14.87 -1.77
CA GLN A 31 9.94 -14.34 -1.61
C GLN A 31 9.50 -13.64 -2.89
N ARG A 32 8.31 -13.98 -3.34
CA ARG A 32 7.73 -13.40 -4.55
C ARG A 32 6.83 -12.23 -4.17
N PHE A 33 6.83 -11.20 -5.00
CA PHE A 33 5.95 -10.07 -4.82
C PHE A 33 5.60 -9.44 -6.15
N ILE A 34 4.51 -8.69 -6.15
CA ILE A 34 4.07 -7.91 -7.30
C ILE A 34 4.60 -6.49 -7.11
N ARG A 35 5.20 -5.94 -8.16
CA ARG A 35 5.65 -4.56 -8.16
C ARG A 35 4.96 -3.79 -9.27
N MET A 36 4.50 -2.59 -8.95
CA MET A 36 3.89 -1.70 -9.94
C MET A 36 4.27 -0.26 -9.64
N GLY A 37 4.34 0.55 -10.68
CA GLY A 37 4.47 1.98 -10.53
C GLY A 37 3.09 2.58 -10.45
N TRP A 38 2.93 3.61 -9.63
CA TRP A 38 1.65 4.28 -9.47
C TRP A 38 1.86 5.79 -9.51
N ARG A 39 1.04 6.46 -10.30
CA ARG A 39 1.13 7.92 -10.39
C ARG A 39 0.04 8.55 -9.54
N PHE A 40 0.49 9.29 -8.53
CA PHE A 40 -0.39 10.13 -7.73
C PHE A 40 -0.25 11.58 -8.20
N GLU A 41 -1.19 12.42 -7.83
CA GLU A 41 -1.12 13.84 -8.20
C GLU A 41 0.17 14.51 -7.74
N MET A 42 0.67 14.12 -6.57
CA MET A 42 1.84 14.71 -5.94
C MET A 42 3.16 14.14 -6.46
N GLY A 43 3.12 13.01 -7.12
CA GLY A 43 4.31 12.34 -7.61
C GLY A 43 4.11 10.85 -7.78
N ASP A 44 5.14 10.17 -8.25
CA ASP A 44 5.11 8.75 -8.48
C ASP A 44 5.48 7.96 -7.23
N ALA A 45 5.01 6.73 -7.17
CA ALA A 45 5.32 5.82 -6.08
C ALA A 45 5.45 4.41 -6.61
N ALA A 46 6.13 3.56 -5.85
CA ALA A 46 6.11 2.12 -6.08
C ALA A 46 5.05 1.52 -5.17
N VAL A 47 4.30 0.57 -5.69
CA VAL A 47 3.33 -0.19 -4.91
C VAL A 47 3.70 -1.66 -5.00
N LEU A 48 3.83 -2.29 -3.85
CA LEU A 48 4.25 -3.68 -3.74
C LEU A 48 3.16 -4.47 -3.06
N VAL A 49 2.85 -5.65 -3.58
CA VAL A 49 1.88 -6.54 -2.97
C VAL A 49 2.51 -7.92 -2.82
N SER A 50 2.39 -8.51 -1.66
CA SER A 50 2.86 -9.86 -1.42
C SER A 50 1.84 -10.67 -0.64
N VAL A 51 1.86 -11.98 -0.85
CA VAL A 51 1.07 -12.93 -0.08
C VAL A 51 2.04 -14.04 0.31
N ASN A 52 2.33 -14.15 1.60
CA ASN A 52 3.29 -15.11 2.12
C ASN A 52 2.68 -15.90 3.27
N ASP A 53 3.35 -16.97 3.68
CA ASP A 53 2.91 -17.72 4.83
C ASP A 53 3.09 -16.91 6.10
N GLY A 54 2.07 -16.91 6.94
CA GLY A 54 2.11 -16.29 8.25
C GLY A 54 2.13 -17.36 9.35
N PRO A 55 2.12 -16.92 10.61
CA PRO A 55 2.08 -17.87 11.72
C PRO A 55 0.70 -18.51 11.86
N ASN A 56 0.66 -19.68 12.49
CA ASN A 56 -0.59 -20.36 12.87
C ASN A 56 -1.56 -20.60 11.70
N ASN A 57 -1.03 -21.11 10.57
CA ASN A 57 -1.84 -21.42 9.39
C ASN A 57 -2.56 -20.22 8.83
N THR A 58 -1.88 -19.07 8.77
CA THR A 58 -2.42 -17.89 8.13
C THR A 58 -1.63 -17.55 6.87
N SER A 59 -2.25 -16.76 6.01
CA SER A 59 -1.58 -16.08 4.90
C SER A 59 -1.44 -14.62 5.26
N ARG A 60 -0.27 -14.06 4.99
CA ARG A 60 0.02 -12.66 5.28
C ARG A 60 -0.05 -11.87 3.99
N LEU A 61 -1.04 -10.99 3.89
CA LEU A 61 -1.19 -10.09 2.76
C LEU A 61 -0.57 -8.75 3.13
N GLU A 62 0.37 -8.30 2.33
CA GLU A 62 0.98 -6.98 2.50
C GLU A 62 0.75 -6.12 1.27
N VAL A 63 0.40 -4.88 1.50
CA VAL A 63 0.34 -3.85 0.47
C VAL A 63 1.21 -2.71 0.96
N THR A 64 2.25 -2.38 0.21
CA THR A 64 3.23 -1.37 0.59
C THR A 64 3.30 -0.30 -0.49
N CYS A 65 3.24 0.95 -0.08
CA CYS A 65 3.40 2.08 -0.99
C CYS A 65 4.65 2.87 -0.55
N VAL A 66 5.50 3.22 -1.52
CA VAL A 66 6.76 3.91 -1.25
C VAL A 66 6.87 5.09 -2.20
N THR A 67 7.07 6.29 -1.66
CA THR A 67 7.26 7.47 -2.50
C THR A 67 8.54 7.35 -3.32
N GLN A 68 8.52 7.80 -4.57
CA GLN A 68 9.76 7.97 -5.33
C GLN A 68 10.46 9.25 -4.94
N LYS A 69 9.72 10.26 -4.50
CA LYS A 69 10.30 11.45 -3.91
C LYS A 69 11.01 11.11 -2.61
N THR A 70 12.07 11.86 -2.32
CA THR A 70 12.81 11.71 -1.08
C THR A 70 12.69 13.00 -0.26
N TYR A 71 12.72 12.83 1.05
CA TYR A 71 12.53 13.92 2.01
C TYR A 71 13.70 14.03 2.97
N VAL A 72 14.91 13.81 2.47
CA VAL A 72 16.12 13.80 3.31
C VAL A 72 16.29 15.10 4.09
N ALA A 73 16.09 16.24 3.42
CA ALA A 73 16.25 17.55 4.05
C ALA A 73 15.21 17.83 5.14
N ARG A 74 14.06 17.14 5.10
CA ARG A 74 12.96 17.34 6.05
C ARG A 74 12.72 16.11 6.90
N LYS A 75 13.69 15.23 7.01
CA LYS A 75 13.51 13.92 7.61
C LYS A 75 12.94 13.98 9.04
N THR A 76 13.50 14.84 9.86
CA THR A 76 13.03 14.98 11.26
C THR A 76 11.58 15.46 11.32
N GLU A 77 11.25 16.45 10.51
CA GLU A 77 9.86 16.95 10.41
C GLU A 77 8.91 15.85 9.94
N ILE A 78 9.31 15.14 8.88
CA ILE A 78 8.48 14.06 8.33
C ILE A 78 8.27 12.95 9.36
N MET A 79 9.31 12.57 10.09
CA MET A 79 9.19 11.55 11.14
C MET A 79 8.13 11.93 12.17
N GLY A 80 8.09 13.20 12.56
CA GLY A 80 7.09 13.69 13.49
C GLY A 80 5.67 13.59 12.92
N ILE A 81 5.51 13.96 11.66
CA ILE A 81 4.23 13.86 10.97
C ILE A 81 3.76 12.39 10.90
N LEU A 82 4.65 11.50 10.47
CA LEU A 82 4.30 10.09 10.34
C LEU A 82 3.96 9.46 11.68
N ASN A 83 4.70 9.83 12.72
CA ASN A 83 4.43 9.34 14.06
C ASN A 83 3.03 9.74 14.53
N GLU A 84 2.64 10.97 14.24
CA GLU A 84 1.30 11.44 14.57
C GLU A 84 0.22 10.69 13.77
N ARG A 85 0.46 10.50 12.47
CA ARG A 85 -0.50 9.80 11.62
C ARG A 85 -0.61 8.31 11.96
N ASN A 86 0.46 7.71 12.49
CA ASN A 86 0.44 6.31 12.93
C ASN A 86 -0.51 6.07 14.09
N ARG A 87 -1.00 7.11 14.75
CA ARG A 87 -1.97 6.96 15.83
C ARG A 87 -3.30 6.39 15.33
N GLU A 88 -3.56 6.46 14.05
CA GLU A 88 -4.75 5.84 13.44
C GLU A 88 -4.67 4.31 13.47
N ARG A 89 -3.47 3.73 13.58
CA ARG A 89 -3.23 2.30 13.79
C ARG A 89 -3.64 1.35 12.66
N ALA A 90 -4.26 1.85 11.61
CA ALA A 90 -4.65 1.00 10.48
C ALA A 90 -3.46 0.65 9.60
N PHE A 91 -2.44 1.50 9.57
CA PHE A 91 -1.29 1.37 8.70
C PHE A 91 -0.02 1.73 9.46
N ALA A 92 1.10 1.15 9.03
CA ALA A 92 2.41 1.54 9.55
C ALA A 92 3.04 2.51 8.55
N ARG A 93 3.49 3.65 9.02
CA ARG A 93 4.14 4.67 8.21
C ARG A 93 5.55 4.89 8.70
N SER A 94 6.49 5.03 7.77
CA SER A 94 7.90 5.20 8.12
C SER A 94 8.63 5.98 7.03
N ILE A 95 9.85 6.41 7.35
CA ILE A 95 10.76 7.02 6.39
C ILE A 95 12.09 6.27 6.49
N ASP A 96 12.65 5.90 5.34
CA ASP A 96 13.89 5.15 5.33
C ASP A 96 15.12 6.05 5.31
N ALA A 97 16.32 5.44 5.28
CA ALA A 97 17.56 6.19 5.30
C ALA A 97 17.73 7.09 4.09
N ASP A 98 17.17 6.70 2.96
CA ASP A 98 17.25 7.48 1.72
C ASP A 98 16.20 8.58 1.65
N GLY A 99 15.30 8.64 2.61
CA GLY A 99 14.27 9.67 2.67
C GLY A 99 12.98 9.32 1.96
N ASN A 100 12.82 8.07 1.53
CA ASN A 100 11.56 7.62 0.94
C ASN A 100 10.54 7.33 2.04
N VAL A 101 9.31 7.71 1.82
CA VAL A 101 8.23 7.50 2.79
C VAL A 101 7.43 6.27 2.41
N TRP A 102 7.15 5.44 3.41
CA TRP A 102 6.48 4.15 3.28
C TRP A 102 5.16 4.17 4.02
N LEU A 103 4.16 3.55 3.43
CA LEU A 103 2.92 3.20 4.13
C LEU A 103 2.71 1.71 3.90
N GLU A 104 2.51 0.97 4.98
CA GLU A 104 2.37 -0.49 4.90
C GLU A 104 1.05 -0.94 5.52
N TYR A 105 0.35 -1.80 4.79
CA TYR A 105 -0.78 -2.54 5.29
C TYR A 105 -0.39 -4.01 5.42
N VAL A 106 -0.69 -4.61 6.56
CA VAL A 106 -0.49 -6.04 6.77
C VAL A 106 -1.78 -6.63 7.33
N GLY A 107 -2.28 -7.66 6.67
CA GLY A 107 -3.44 -8.39 7.14
C GLY A 107 -3.14 -9.88 7.18
N PHE A 108 -3.65 -10.56 8.20
CA PHE A 108 -3.54 -12.01 8.32
C PHE A 108 -4.89 -12.64 8.07
N TYR A 109 -4.91 -13.64 7.21
CA TYR A 109 -6.13 -14.34 6.80
C TYR A 109 -5.92 -15.84 7.00
N PRO A 110 -6.96 -16.62 7.26
CA PRO A 110 -6.78 -18.07 7.30
C PRO A 110 -6.16 -18.57 6.00
N THR A 111 -5.27 -19.56 6.10
CA THR A 111 -4.69 -20.18 4.90
C THR A 111 -5.80 -20.68 4.00
N LEU A 112 -5.70 -20.41 2.71
CA LEU A 112 -6.70 -20.74 1.69
C LEU A 112 -8.05 -20.04 1.91
N ALA A 113 -8.04 -18.89 2.58
CA ALA A 113 -9.24 -18.06 2.67
C ALA A 113 -9.65 -17.58 1.28
N GLU A 114 -10.93 -17.44 1.08
CA GLU A 114 -11.44 -16.86 -0.14
C GLU A 114 -11.22 -15.35 -0.14
N MET A 115 -10.77 -14.84 -1.27
CA MET A 115 -10.59 -13.40 -1.46
C MET A 115 -11.33 -13.00 -2.73
N PRO A 116 -12.60 -12.60 -2.61
CA PRO A 116 -13.35 -12.12 -3.78
C PRO A 116 -12.70 -10.87 -4.36
N GLN A 117 -12.81 -10.71 -5.67
CA GLN A 117 -12.24 -9.55 -6.35
C GLN A 117 -12.73 -8.23 -5.76
N GLU A 118 -14.02 -8.14 -5.50
CA GLU A 118 -14.61 -6.94 -4.94
C GLU A 118 -13.99 -6.59 -3.57
N THR A 119 -13.77 -7.59 -2.75
CA THR A 119 -13.14 -7.40 -1.44
C THR A 119 -11.71 -6.91 -1.59
N PHE A 120 -10.94 -7.55 -2.46
CA PHE A 120 -9.56 -7.12 -2.71
C PHE A 120 -9.53 -5.69 -3.26
N ASP A 121 -10.38 -5.39 -4.23
CA ASP A 121 -10.42 -4.07 -4.85
C ASP A 121 -10.73 -2.97 -3.83
N THR A 122 -11.66 -3.23 -2.93
CA THR A 122 -12.00 -2.28 -1.87
C THR A 122 -10.83 -2.05 -0.92
N LEU A 123 -10.18 -3.13 -0.51
CA LEU A 123 -9.02 -3.06 0.37
C LEU A 123 -7.86 -2.32 -0.30
N PHE A 124 -7.53 -2.72 -1.52
CA PHE A 124 -6.41 -2.14 -2.26
C PHE A 124 -6.65 -0.65 -2.52
N GLY A 125 -7.84 -0.29 -2.99
CA GLY A 125 -8.23 1.09 -3.21
C GLY A 125 -8.15 1.93 -1.94
N GLY A 126 -8.56 1.35 -0.81
CA GLY A 126 -8.47 2.02 0.49
C GLY A 126 -7.03 2.30 0.90
N VAL A 127 -6.13 1.35 0.69
CA VAL A 127 -4.70 1.56 0.98
C VAL A 127 -4.14 2.69 0.13
N LEU A 128 -4.43 2.67 -1.19
CA LEU A 128 -3.95 3.72 -2.10
C LEU A 128 -4.48 5.10 -1.70
N MET A 129 -5.74 5.17 -1.27
CA MET A 129 -6.35 6.42 -0.84
C MET A 129 -5.67 6.99 0.39
N HIS A 130 -5.37 6.14 1.37
CA HIS A 130 -4.66 6.58 2.57
C HIS A 130 -3.24 7.04 2.24
N PHE A 131 -2.57 6.34 1.32
CA PHE A 131 -1.24 6.74 0.89
C PHE A 131 -1.28 8.08 0.15
N GLN A 132 -2.28 8.27 -0.70
CA GLN A 132 -2.47 9.54 -1.40
C GLN A 132 -2.65 10.69 -0.40
N ASP A 133 -3.44 10.48 0.64
CA ASP A 133 -3.64 11.48 1.69
C ASP A 133 -2.33 11.82 2.41
N ASP A 134 -1.55 10.79 2.73
CA ASP A 134 -0.25 11.00 3.35
C ASP A 134 0.67 11.81 2.44
N TYR A 135 0.72 11.42 1.17
CA TYR A 135 1.59 12.06 0.19
C TYR A 135 1.21 13.53 0.01
N ALA A 136 -0.08 13.81 -0.11
CA ALA A 136 -0.58 15.17 -0.22
C ALA A 136 -0.21 16.00 1.00
N PHE A 137 -0.34 15.42 2.18
CA PHE A 137 0.01 16.09 3.42
C PHE A 137 1.49 16.44 3.48
N LEU A 138 2.35 15.51 3.07
CA LEU A 138 3.80 15.72 3.05
C LEU A 138 4.20 16.83 2.08
N GLU A 139 3.48 16.96 0.97
CA GLU A 139 3.74 17.99 -0.02
C GLU A 139 3.09 19.32 0.31
N GLY A 140 2.39 19.40 1.43
CA GLY A 140 1.69 20.62 1.83
C GLY A 140 0.48 20.94 0.96
N VAL A 141 -0.01 19.97 0.24
CA VAL A 141 -1.16 20.15 -0.64
C VAL A 141 -2.42 19.81 0.15
N GLN A 142 -3.31 20.78 0.29
CA GLN A 142 -4.56 20.56 1.00
C GLN A 142 -5.66 20.18 0.02
N ILE A 143 -5.44 19.06 -0.66
CA ILE A 143 -6.39 18.62 -1.69
C ILE A 143 -7.69 18.16 -1.09
N ILE A 144 -7.66 17.74 0.15
CA ILE A 144 -8.66 16.82 0.63
C ILE A 144 -9.56 17.44 1.66
N GLN A 145 -9.18 18.58 2.14
CA GLN A 145 -10.00 19.23 3.14
C GLN A 145 -10.53 20.54 2.61
N PRO A 146 -11.81 20.60 2.26
CA PRO A 146 -12.40 21.89 2.09
C PRO A 146 -12.18 22.64 3.39
N GLN A 147 -11.45 23.72 3.31
CA GLN A 147 -11.21 24.53 4.47
C GLN A 147 -12.56 24.97 5.04
N PRO A 148 -12.76 24.83 6.34
CA PRO A 148 -13.97 25.39 6.93
C PRO A 148 -13.96 26.87 6.64
N GLN A 149 -15.03 27.34 6.09
CA GLN A 149 -15.18 28.77 5.84
C GLN A 149 -15.28 29.46 7.17
N ALA A 150 -14.37 30.35 7.38
CA ALA A 150 -14.39 31.15 8.59
C ALA A 150 -15.55 32.14 8.53
#